data_3051bb7478955456c13a4caa73df130d
#
_entry.id   3051bb7478955456c13a4caa73df130d
#
_cell.length_a   1.000
_cell.length_b   1.000
_cell.length_c   1.000
_cell.angle_alpha   90.00
_cell.angle_beta   90.00
_cell.angle_gamma   90.00
#
_symmetry.space_group_name_H-M   'P 1'
#
loop_
_entity.id
_entity.type
_entity.pdbx_description
1 polymer ?
#
loop_
_entity_poly.entity_id
_entity_poly.type
_entity_poly.pdbx_seq_one_letter_code
_entity_poly.pdbx_strand_id
1 'polypeptide(L)'
;MRFDSLVSSPLSLVIFCTLSMVNTTRSFTRPGVEGAVRLVELVDSDLDHARQVWRDVESKYPEMIAEKGGKKLKLLEEFCQDLGDGLREKLANPASDDFHISQEQLLKIVEWKFAKGKPRYALMKHLNANTETTIQDCSSRAFNIVSDKEKDSDLIIKKSIDTLCELKGVGPATASAILCLLRPDLFSFMDDEVIESLYANKRGYTFAIYRQVNQRCTELANVLLDDYWNPWRVGRALWTASKLYAANDEHFLTLLTIDNDQDDQTSTNTKKTSKSIKNKKKTTTITQEKNEQNINPRRKRRKR
;
A
#
# COMPACT_ATOMS: atom_id res chain seq x y z
N MET A 1 -34.86 -11.82 44.48
CA MET A 1 -34.21 -10.59 44.13
C MET A 1 -33.36 -10.84 42.92
N ARG A 2 -33.79 -10.36 41.77
CA ARG A 2 -33.08 -10.45 40.48
C ARG A 2 -32.18 -9.23 40.39
N PHE A 3 -30.91 -9.41 40.11
CA PHE A 3 -29.99 -8.35 39.68
C PHE A 3 -29.71 -8.57 38.19
N ASP A 4 -30.40 -7.77 37.38
CA ASP A 4 -30.08 -7.59 35.98
C ASP A 4 -28.85 -6.67 35.89
N SER A 5 -27.71 -7.22 35.52
CA SER A 5 -26.52 -6.42 35.17
C SER A 5 -26.56 -6.12 33.67
N LEU A 6 -27.00 -4.91 33.35
CA LEU A 6 -26.79 -4.25 32.08
C LEU A 6 -25.27 -4.10 31.83
N VAL A 7 -24.72 -4.92 30.99
CA VAL A 7 -23.40 -4.72 30.38
C VAL A 7 -23.60 -3.70 29.25
N SER A 8 -23.42 -2.44 29.56
CA SER A 8 -23.26 -1.39 28.55
C SER A 8 -21.92 -1.56 27.83
N SER A 9 -21.97 -1.94 26.58
CA SER A 9 -20.82 -2.03 25.68
C SER A 9 -20.28 -0.61 25.38
N PRO A 10 -18.99 -0.33 25.62
CA PRO A 10 -18.36 0.91 25.21
C PRO A 10 -17.66 0.74 23.85
N LEU A 11 -18.43 0.54 22.77
CA LEU A 11 -17.88 0.44 21.41
C LEU A 11 -18.42 1.52 20.46
N SER A 12 -18.74 2.69 21.00
CA SER A 12 -19.24 3.82 20.20
C SER A 12 -18.53 5.11 20.53
N LEU A 13 -17.21 5.10 20.62
CA LEU A 13 -16.46 6.36 20.64
C LEU A 13 -15.06 6.11 20.09
N VAL A 14 -14.70 6.96 19.13
CA VAL A 14 -13.39 7.10 18.49
C VAL A 14 -13.31 6.51 17.06
N ILE A 15 -14.15 6.98 16.15
CA ILE A 15 -13.79 7.13 14.73
C ILE A 15 -14.27 8.52 14.27
N PHE A 16 -13.84 9.56 14.97
CA PHE A 16 -13.92 10.93 14.47
C PHE A 16 -12.54 11.58 14.60
N CYS A 17 -11.59 11.07 13.85
CA CYS A 17 -10.46 11.90 13.44
C CYS A 17 -10.75 12.34 12.02
N THR A 18 -11.55 13.38 11.92
CA THR A 18 -11.92 14.12 10.73
C THR A 18 -10.71 14.23 9.79
N LEU A 19 -10.73 13.46 8.70
CA LEU A 19 -10.18 13.97 7.46
C LEU A 19 -11.07 15.16 7.07
N SER A 20 -10.82 16.31 7.68
CA SER A 20 -11.38 17.58 7.25
C SER A 20 -11.10 17.66 5.77
N MET A 21 -12.15 17.63 4.97
CA MET A 21 -12.12 17.84 3.53
C MET A 21 -11.57 19.25 3.26
N VAL A 22 -10.26 19.38 3.35
CA VAL A 22 -9.59 20.51 2.72
C VAL A 22 -9.55 20.16 1.24
N ASN A 23 -10.36 20.81 0.48
CA ASN A 23 -10.43 20.78 -0.98
C ASN A 23 -9.15 21.42 -1.57
N THR A 24 -7.99 20.86 -1.23
CA THR A 24 -6.72 21.16 -1.85
C THR A 24 -6.50 20.09 -2.90
N THR A 25 -6.24 20.48 -4.13
CA THR A 25 -5.79 19.61 -5.22
C THR A 25 -4.63 18.73 -4.70
N ARG A 26 -4.94 17.49 -4.31
CA ARG A 26 -3.93 16.54 -3.85
C ARG A 26 -3.02 16.23 -5.03
N SER A 27 -1.73 16.51 -4.92
CA SER A 27 -0.74 16.13 -5.90
C SER A 27 0.07 14.95 -5.38
N PHE A 28 -0.10 13.81 -6.01
CA PHE A 28 0.64 12.59 -5.65
C PHE A 28 1.91 12.47 -6.50
N THR A 29 2.97 11.95 -5.89
CA THR A 29 4.24 11.72 -6.60
C THR A 29 4.31 10.34 -7.25
N ARG A 30 3.39 9.44 -6.86
CA ARG A 30 3.27 8.10 -7.42
C ARG A 30 2.00 7.96 -8.25
N PRO A 31 2.11 7.40 -9.46
CA PRO A 31 0.93 7.11 -10.28
C PRO A 31 -0.05 6.20 -9.55
N GLY A 32 -1.32 6.53 -9.65
CA GLY A 32 -2.41 5.70 -9.16
C GLY A 32 -2.69 5.75 -7.66
N VAL A 33 -1.93 6.50 -6.86
CA VAL A 33 -2.17 6.64 -5.40
C VAL A 33 -3.60 7.12 -5.11
N GLU A 34 -4.21 7.87 -6.02
CA GLU A 34 -5.61 8.27 -5.90
C GLU A 34 -6.54 7.07 -5.69
N GLY A 35 -6.31 5.96 -6.40
CA GLY A 35 -7.10 4.73 -6.20
C GLY A 35 -6.99 4.17 -4.80
N ALA A 36 -5.81 4.21 -4.20
CA ALA A 36 -5.62 3.80 -2.80
C ALA A 36 -6.30 4.75 -1.81
N VAL A 37 -6.31 6.07 -2.11
CA VAL A 37 -7.03 7.05 -1.29
C VAL A 37 -8.53 6.79 -1.34
N ARG A 38 -9.11 6.57 -2.54
CA ARG A 38 -10.53 6.24 -2.69
C ARG A 38 -10.91 4.94 -1.99
N LEU A 39 -10.01 3.94 -2.02
CA LEU A 39 -10.22 2.70 -1.28
C LEU A 39 -10.30 2.94 0.24
N VAL A 40 -9.50 3.86 0.79
CA VAL A 40 -9.59 4.27 2.21
C VAL A 40 -10.88 5.03 2.48
N GLU A 41 -11.25 5.97 1.61
CA GLU A 41 -12.47 6.77 1.74
C GLU A 41 -13.75 5.91 1.69
N LEU A 42 -13.71 4.78 0.99
CA LEU A 42 -14.82 3.83 0.93
C LEU A 42 -15.18 3.24 2.31
N VAL A 43 -14.20 3.07 3.18
CA VAL A 43 -14.42 2.58 4.57
C VAL A 43 -15.31 3.53 5.38
N ASP A 44 -15.20 4.83 5.13
CA ASP A 44 -15.98 5.85 5.83
C ASP A 44 -17.39 6.02 5.22
N SER A 45 -17.60 5.61 3.97
CA SER A 45 -18.86 5.79 3.25
C SER A 45 -19.77 4.55 3.28
N ASP A 46 -19.22 3.36 3.03
CA ASP A 46 -19.92 2.07 3.05
C ASP A 46 -18.98 0.96 3.50
N LEU A 47 -19.06 0.60 4.77
CA LEU A 47 -18.13 -0.35 5.37
C LEU A 47 -18.33 -1.79 4.85
N ASP A 48 -19.56 -2.22 4.60
CA ASP A 48 -19.81 -3.59 4.13
C ASP A 48 -19.35 -3.77 2.69
N HIS A 49 -19.61 -2.79 1.83
CA HIS A 49 -19.07 -2.75 0.49
C HIS A 49 -17.53 -2.64 0.52
N ALA A 50 -16.99 -1.75 1.36
CA ALA A 50 -15.54 -1.59 1.53
C ALA A 50 -14.84 -2.91 1.85
N ARG A 51 -15.38 -3.73 2.77
CA ARG A 51 -14.80 -5.02 3.14
C ARG A 51 -14.66 -5.97 1.94
N GLN A 52 -15.66 -5.99 1.06
CA GLN A 52 -15.62 -6.80 -0.16
C GLN A 52 -14.56 -6.26 -1.14
N VAL A 53 -14.58 -4.95 -1.41
CA VAL A 53 -13.63 -4.31 -2.33
C VAL A 53 -12.19 -4.45 -1.84
N TRP A 54 -11.94 -4.23 -0.56
CA TRP A 54 -10.60 -4.40 0.02
C TRP A 54 -10.08 -5.82 -0.15
N ARG A 55 -10.95 -6.83 0.05
CA ARG A 55 -10.61 -8.24 -0.12
C ARG A 55 -10.30 -8.57 -1.58
N ASP A 56 -11.13 -8.08 -2.50
CA ASP A 56 -10.92 -8.27 -3.94
C ASP A 56 -9.62 -7.64 -4.40
N VAL A 57 -9.36 -6.38 -4.01
CA VAL A 57 -8.12 -5.66 -4.32
C VAL A 57 -6.89 -6.40 -3.79
N GLU A 58 -6.91 -6.86 -2.53
CA GLU A 58 -5.76 -7.56 -1.95
C GLU A 58 -5.51 -8.90 -2.64
N SER A 59 -6.55 -9.60 -3.08
CA SER A 59 -6.44 -10.85 -3.83
C SER A 59 -5.68 -10.70 -5.16
N LYS A 60 -5.67 -9.50 -5.75
CA LYS A 60 -4.96 -9.15 -6.97
C LYS A 60 -3.46 -8.85 -6.76
N TYR A 61 -3.00 -8.83 -5.51
CA TYR A 61 -1.61 -8.50 -5.21
C TYR A 61 -0.58 -9.37 -5.96
N PRO A 62 -0.71 -10.72 -6.01
CA PRO A 62 0.25 -11.56 -6.72
C PRO A 62 0.30 -11.28 -8.23
N GLU A 63 -0.85 -10.98 -8.84
CA GLU A 63 -0.97 -10.61 -10.24
C GLU A 63 -0.24 -9.30 -10.53
N MET A 64 -0.49 -8.27 -9.70
CA MET A 64 0.16 -6.96 -9.83
C MET A 64 1.68 -7.02 -9.61
N ILE A 65 2.16 -7.88 -8.71
CA ILE A 65 3.60 -8.14 -8.53
C ILE A 65 4.20 -8.71 -9.83
N ALA A 66 3.54 -9.68 -10.45
CA ALA A 66 4.02 -10.32 -11.69
C ALA A 66 4.01 -9.34 -12.88
N GLU A 67 2.94 -8.56 -13.03
CA GLU A 67 2.79 -7.63 -14.15
C GLU A 67 3.70 -6.40 -14.06
N LYS A 68 3.76 -5.75 -12.90
CA LYS A 68 4.46 -4.47 -12.74
C LYS A 68 5.96 -4.60 -12.54
N GLY A 69 6.40 -5.69 -11.90
CA GLY A 69 7.82 -5.91 -11.61
C GLY A 69 8.48 -6.99 -12.48
N GLY A 70 7.68 -7.69 -13.29
CA GLY A 70 8.14 -8.78 -14.12
C GLY A 70 8.74 -9.93 -13.30
N LYS A 71 9.46 -10.81 -14.01
CA LYS A 71 10.05 -12.02 -13.41
C LYS A 71 10.93 -11.73 -12.20
N LYS A 72 11.69 -10.62 -12.22
CA LYS A 72 12.61 -10.29 -11.10
C LYS A 72 11.86 -9.99 -9.82
N LEU A 73 10.84 -9.13 -9.87
CA LEU A 73 10.08 -8.79 -8.66
C LEU A 73 9.32 -9.99 -8.12
N LYS A 74 8.75 -10.83 -9.01
CA LYS A 74 8.07 -12.06 -8.61
C LYS A 74 8.99 -12.98 -7.80
N LEU A 75 10.20 -13.24 -8.29
CA LEU A 75 11.19 -14.09 -7.60
C LEU A 75 11.63 -13.50 -6.25
N LEU A 76 11.76 -12.17 -6.16
CA LEU A 76 12.11 -11.50 -4.92
C LEU A 76 10.95 -11.52 -3.92
N GLU A 77 9.71 -11.43 -4.41
CA GLU A 77 8.51 -11.56 -3.57
C GLU A 77 8.41 -12.97 -2.99
N GLU A 78 8.57 -14.01 -3.82
CA GLU A 78 8.60 -15.42 -3.40
C GLU A 78 9.69 -15.63 -2.34
N PHE A 79 10.90 -15.15 -2.59
CA PHE A 79 11.99 -15.22 -1.62
C PHE A 79 11.64 -14.54 -0.29
N CYS A 80 11.03 -13.34 -0.32
CA CYS A 80 10.65 -12.63 0.90
C CYS A 80 9.52 -13.35 1.66
N GLN A 81 8.59 -14.00 0.96
CA GLN A 81 7.54 -14.80 1.56
C GLN A 81 8.14 -16.03 2.27
N ASP A 82 8.99 -16.80 1.59
CA ASP A 82 9.67 -17.98 2.15
C ASP A 82 10.54 -17.61 3.37
N LEU A 83 11.28 -16.51 3.27
CA LEU A 83 12.06 -16.00 4.39
C LEU A 83 11.16 -15.63 5.58
N GLY A 84 10.04 -14.94 5.31
CA GLY A 84 9.07 -14.56 6.33
C GLY A 84 8.46 -15.77 7.02
N ASP A 85 8.10 -16.82 6.27
CA ASP A 85 7.57 -18.07 6.83
C ASP A 85 8.60 -18.74 7.75
N GLY A 86 9.84 -18.87 7.31
CA GLY A 86 10.92 -19.41 8.14
C GLY A 86 11.22 -18.59 9.40
N LEU A 87 11.16 -17.25 9.31
CA LEU A 87 11.34 -16.39 10.47
C LEU A 87 10.18 -16.52 11.49
N ARG A 88 8.94 -16.66 11.01
CA ARG A 88 7.76 -16.85 11.88
C ARG A 88 7.76 -18.23 12.56
N GLU A 89 8.24 -19.26 11.86
CA GLU A 89 8.45 -20.58 12.47
C GLU A 89 9.46 -20.52 13.61
N LYS A 90 10.59 -19.83 13.40
CA LYS A 90 11.61 -19.60 14.46
C LYS A 90 11.05 -18.75 15.61
N LEU A 91 10.23 -17.75 15.32
CA LEU A 91 9.55 -16.92 16.34
C LEU A 91 8.62 -17.78 17.23
N ALA A 92 7.95 -18.78 16.66
CA ALA A 92 7.12 -19.71 17.40
C ALA A 92 7.93 -20.70 18.26
N ASN A 93 9.19 -20.97 17.87
CA ASN A 93 10.11 -21.89 18.55
C ASN A 93 11.42 -21.18 18.93
N PRO A 94 11.44 -20.38 20.01
CA PRO A 94 12.56 -19.50 20.34
C PRO A 94 13.85 -20.22 20.82
N ALA A 95 13.89 -21.55 20.85
CA ALA A 95 15.08 -22.33 21.20
C ALA A 95 16.15 -22.38 20.09
N SER A 96 15.98 -21.70 18.99
CA SER A 96 16.90 -21.67 17.85
C SER A 96 17.93 -20.55 18.04
N ASP A 97 19.21 -20.90 18.15
CA ASP A 97 20.32 -19.93 18.16
C ASP A 97 20.48 -19.13 16.87
N ASP A 98 19.70 -19.46 15.82
CA ASP A 98 19.78 -18.90 14.46
C ASP A 98 18.59 -17.97 14.15
N PHE A 99 18.19 -17.13 15.12
CA PHE A 99 17.08 -16.19 14.93
C PHE A 99 17.59 -14.81 14.50
N HIS A 100 18.06 -14.76 13.27
CA HIS A 100 18.59 -13.54 12.62
C HIS A 100 18.46 -13.64 11.09
N ILE A 101 18.88 -12.60 10.38
CA ILE A 101 19.05 -12.62 8.91
C ILE A 101 20.54 -12.54 8.55
N SER A 102 20.88 -13.13 7.41
CA SER A 102 22.21 -13.01 6.80
C SER A 102 22.36 -11.72 5.98
N GLN A 103 23.61 -11.39 5.59
CA GLN A 103 23.88 -10.28 4.67
C GLN A 103 23.19 -10.50 3.32
N GLU A 104 23.21 -11.71 2.77
CA GLU A 104 22.52 -12.04 1.52
C GLU A 104 21.01 -11.79 1.64
N GLN A 105 20.39 -12.21 2.74
CA GLN A 105 18.96 -12.01 2.99
C GLN A 105 18.64 -10.52 3.11
N LEU A 106 19.44 -9.73 3.83
CA LEU A 106 19.27 -8.28 3.92
C LEU A 106 19.31 -7.62 2.53
N LEU A 107 20.30 -7.98 1.70
CA LEU A 107 20.45 -7.42 0.38
C LEU A 107 19.27 -7.78 -0.54
N LYS A 108 18.77 -9.03 -0.48
CA LYS A 108 17.58 -9.45 -1.25
C LYS A 108 16.31 -8.73 -0.80
N ILE A 109 16.11 -8.51 0.50
CA ILE A 109 14.99 -7.70 1.00
C ILE A 109 15.07 -6.26 0.45
N VAL A 110 16.25 -5.67 0.43
CA VAL A 110 16.45 -4.33 -0.13
C VAL A 110 16.24 -4.29 -1.65
N GLU A 111 16.67 -5.32 -2.38
CA GLU A 111 16.37 -5.45 -3.80
C GLU A 111 14.88 -5.59 -4.07
N TRP A 112 14.17 -6.38 -3.28
CA TRP A 112 12.72 -6.49 -3.33
C TRP A 112 12.03 -5.13 -3.12
N LYS A 113 12.43 -4.41 -2.07
CA LYS A 113 11.94 -3.07 -1.77
C LYS A 113 12.18 -2.09 -2.94
N PHE A 114 13.36 -2.15 -3.57
CA PHE A 114 13.69 -1.31 -4.71
C PHE A 114 12.91 -1.69 -5.97
N ALA A 115 12.63 -2.96 -6.18
CA ALA A 115 11.86 -3.44 -7.32
C ALA A 115 10.37 -3.05 -7.21
N LYS A 116 9.82 -3.03 -6.00
CA LYS A 116 8.46 -2.52 -5.75
C LYS A 116 8.33 -1.01 -5.92
N GLY A 117 9.32 -0.28 -5.48
CA GLY A 117 9.29 1.17 -5.38
C GLY A 117 10.33 1.88 -6.27
N LYS A 118 10.98 2.89 -5.71
CA LYS A 118 12.03 3.65 -6.39
C LYS A 118 13.42 3.15 -5.98
N PRO A 119 14.24 2.65 -6.92
CA PRO A 119 15.60 2.22 -6.62
C PRO A 119 16.46 3.35 -6.06
N ARG A 120 17.26 3.05 -5.04
CA ARG A 120 18.24 3.96 -4.43
C ARG A 120 19.59 3.26 -4.34
N TYR A 121 20.19 2.97 -5.48
CA TYR A 121 21.42 2.18 -5.57
C TYR A 121 22.58 2.74 -4.76
N ALA A 122 22.62 4.05 -4.48
CA ALA A 122 23.62 4.65 -3.61
C ALA A 122 23.62 4.04 -2.18
N LEU A 123 22.49 3.53 -1.70
CA LEU A 123 22.41 2.86 -0.39
C LEU A 123 23.13 1.52 -0.37
N MET A 124 23.26 0.82 -1.51
CA MET A 124 23.92 -0.48 -1.59
C MET A 124 25.35 -0.45 -1.08
N LYS A 125 26.08 0.65 -1.33
CA LYS A 125 27.44 0.83 -0.79
C LYS A 125 27.47 0.80 0.75
N HIS A 126 26.50 1.43 1.39
CA HIS A 126 26.40 1.47 2.84
C HIS A 126 25.95 0.12 3.42
N LEU A 127 24.99 -0.54 2.77
CA LEU A 127 24.53 -1.86 3.17
C LEU A 127 25.65 -2.90 3.11
N ASN A 128 26.43 -2.92 2.02
CA ASN A 128 27.59 -3.81 1.83
C ASN A 128 28.75 -3.53 2.81
N ALA A 129 28.75 -2.38 3.48
CA ALA A 129 29.77 -2.03 4.48
C ALA A 129 29.44 -2.57 5.90
N ASN A 130 28.30 -3.27 6.07
CA ASN A 130 28.03 -4.03 7.28
C ASN A 130 28.64 -5.43 7.15
N THR A 131 29.26 -5.93 8.23
CA THR A 131 29.76 -7.30 8.24
C THR A 131 28.62 -8.27 8.52
N GLU A 132 28.77 -9.54 8.12
CA GLU A 132 27.83 -10.61 8.41
C GLU A 132 27.47 -10.66 9.90
N THR A 133 28.50 -10.65 10.76
CA THR A 133 28.33 -10.69 12.23
C THR A 133 27.56 -9.49 12.77
N THR A 134 27.77 -8.29 12.20
CA THR A 134 27.03 -7.09 12.61
C THR A 134 25.56 -7.19 12.25
N ILE A 135 25.24 -7.74 11.06
CA ILE A 135 23.86 -7.92 10.61
C ILE A 135 23.16 -8.96 11.47
N GLN A 136 23.82 -10.10 11.75
CA GLN A 136 23.28 -11.16 12.58
C GLN A 136 23.01 -10.68 14.00
N ASP A 137 23.96 -10.02 14.65
CA ASP A 137 23.78 -9.45 16.01
C ASP A 137 22.62 -8.45 16.03
N CYS A 138 22.63 -7.49 15.13
CA CYS A 138 21.63 -6.42 15.09
C CYS A 138 20.22 -6.98 14.82
N SER A 139 20.07 -7.89 13.86
CA SER A 139 18.78 -8.49 13.55
C SER A 139 18.29 -9.44 14.67
N SER A 140 19.19 -10.22 15.28
CA SER A 140 18.85 -11.06 16.43
C SER A 140 18.31 -10.23 17.61
N ARG A 141 18.99 -9.13 17.95
CA ARG A 141 18.51 -8.20 18.99
C ARG A 141 17.12 -7.62 18.66
N ALA A 142 16.92 -7.19 17.43
CA ALA A 142 15.64 -6.66 16.99
C ALA A 142 14.52 -7.71 17.04
N PHE A 143 14.80 -8.95 16.64
CA PHE A 143 13.83 -10.05 16.64
C PHE A 143 13.48 -10.51 18.06
N ASN A 144 14.47 -10.52 18.98
CA ASN A 144 14.21 -10.78 20.39
C ASN A 144 13.31 -9.71 21.03
N ILE A 145 13.45 -8.43 20.64
CA ILE A 145 12.54 -7.36 21.08
C ILE A 145 11.10 -7.65 20.62
N VAL A 146 10.95 -8.11 19.38
CA VAL A 146 9.65 -8.41 18.75
C VAL A 146 9.00 -9.67 19.34
N SER A 147 9.79 -10.57 19.89
CA SER A 147 9.31 -11.81 20.54
C SER A 147 8.67 -11.58 21.90
N ASP A 148 8.90 -10.43 22.53
CA ASP A 148 8.41 -10.10 23.86
C ASP A 148 6.92 -9.72 23.81
N LYS A 149 6.08 -10.68 24.26
CA LYS A 149 4.61 -10.53 24.23
C LYS A 149 4.05 -9.66 25.38
N GLU A 150 4.86 -9.34 26.37
CA GLU A 150 4.40 -8.63 27.58
C GLU A 150 4.60 -7.11 27.48
N LYS A 151 5.33 -6.63 26.46
CA LYS A 151 5.58 -5.21 26.24
C LYS A 151 4.49 -4.53 25.44
N ASP A 152 4.35 -3.22 25.68
CA ASP A 152 3.55 -2.31 24.85
C ASP A 152 3.99 -2.38 23.39
N SER A 153 3.03 -2.55 22.48
CA SER A 153 3.23 -2.66 21.04
C SER A 153 4.01 -1.46 20.47
N ASP A 154 3.69 -0.23 20.89
CA ASP A 154 4.37 0.99 20.44
C ASP A 154 5.86 0.98 20.84
N LEU A 155 6.16 0.46 22.03
CA LEU A 155 7.54 0.34 22.52
C LEU A 155 8.32 -0.74 21.74
N ILE A 156 7.68 -1.87 21.45
CA ILE A 156 8.25 -2.94 20.61
C ILE A 156 8.57 -2.37 19.22
N ILE A 157 7.59 -1.73 18.57
CA ILE A 157 7.76 -1.14 17.24
C ILE A 157 8.92 -0.14 17.22
N LYS A 158 8.96 0.76 18.20
CA LYS A 158 10.02 1.77 18.25
C LYS A 158 11.39 1.14 18.42
N LYS A 159 11.56 0.28 19.43
CA LYS A 159 12.86 -0.32 19.76
C LYS A 159 13.40 -1.22 18.66
N SER A 160 12.54 -2.04 18.03
CA SER A 160 12.97 -2.94 16.96
C SER A 160 13.38 -2.17 15.69
N ILE A 161 12.65 -1.11 15.33
CA ILE A 161 13.02 -0.22 14.22
C ILE A 161 14.34 0.49 14.52
N ASP A 162 14.49 1.09 15.71
CA ASP A 162 15.71 1.80 16.10
C ASP A 162 16.93 0.86 16.08
N THR A 163 16.78 -0.37 16.60
CA THR A 163 17.84 -1.39 16.59
C THR A 163 18.29 -1.72 15.17
N LEU A 164 17.36 -2.00 14.24
CA LEU A 164 17.74 -2.28 12.85
C LEU A 164 18.35 -1.05 12.15
N CYS A 165 17.98 0.16 12.54
CA CYS A 165 18.56 1.39 12.00
C CYS A 165 20.01 1.64 12.45
N GLU A 166 20.58 0.86 13.36
CA GLU A 166 22.01 0.85 13.68
C GLU A 166 22.85 0.37 12.48
N LEU A 167 22.27 -0.46 11.60
CA LEU A 167 22.94 -0.92 10.39
C LEU A 167 23.12 0.22 9.38
N LYS A 168 24.32 0.32 8.80
CA LYS A 168 24.62 1.31 7.77
C LYS A 168 23.70 1.13 6.57
N GLY A 169 23.02 2.20 6.16
CA GLY A 169 22.10 2.20 5.02
C GLY A 169 20.70 1.65 5.33
N VAL A 170 20.42 1.25 6.56
CA VAL A 170 19.09 0.88 7.04
C VAL A 170 18.44 2.07 7.74
N GLY A 171 17.29 2.47 7.28
CA GLY A 171 16.42 3.45 7.93
C GLY A 171 15.04 2.83 8.18
N PRO A 172 14.08 3.58 8.74
CA PRO A 172 12.76 3.04 9.12
C PRO A 172 12.04 2.29 8.00
N ALA A 173 12.15 2.77 6.75
CA ALA A 173 11.55 2.09 5.60
C ALA A 173 12.21 0.75 5.24
N THR A 174 13.50 0.56 5.54
CA THR A 174 14.15 -0.75 5.33
C THR A 174 13.92 -1.65 6.55
N ALA A 175 13.97 -1.10 7.75
CA ALA A 175 13.65 -1.82 8.97
C ALA A 175 12.20 -2.36 8.95
N SER A 176 11.22 -1.56 8.50
CA SER A 176 9.83 -2.02 8.36
C SER A 176 9.68 -3.11 7.30
N ALA A 177 10.47 -3.08 6.22
CA ALA A 177 10.48 -4.14 5.20
C ALA A 177 10.98 -5.49 5.76
N ILE A 178 11.88 -5.48 6.74
CA ILE A 178 12.35 -6.68 7.44
C ILE A 178 11.29 -7.16 8.43
N LEU A 179 10.78 -6.25 9.27
CA LEU A 179 9.91 -6.59 10.40
C LEU A 179 8.50 -7.02 9.96
N CYS A 180 7.97 -6.49 8.85
CA CYS A 180 6.67 -6.92 8.33
C CYS A 180 6.69 -8.38 7.83
N LEU A 181 7.84 -8.93 7.45
CA LEU A 181 7.98 -10.35 7.11
C LEU A 181 7.92 -11.23 8.36
N LEU A 182 8.47 -10.75 9.48
CA LEU A 182 8.50 -11.48 10.76
C LEU A 182 7.15 -11.38 11.50
N ARG A 183 6.62 -10.18 11.67
CA ARG A 183 5.39 -9.89 12.42
C ARG A 183 4.45 -9.01 11.59
N PRO A 184 3.79 -9.59 10.58
CA PRO A 184 2.83 -8.88 9.72
C PRO A 184 1.61 -8.34 10.48
N ASP A 185 1.33 -8.91 11.65
CA ASP A 185 0.30 -8.49 12.59
C ASP A 185 0.65 -7.21 13.35
N LEU A 186 1.92 -6.83 13.41
CA LEU A 186 2.41 -5.68 14.16
C LEU A 186 3.03 -4.60 13.27
N PHE A 187 3.58 -4.97 12.12
CA PHE A 187 4.32 -4.07 11.24
C PHE A 187 3.74 -4.01 9.84
N SER A 188 3.42 -2.80 9.39
CA SER A 188 3.21 -2.51 7.96
C SER A 188 4.55 -2.25 7.27
N PHE A 189 4.61 -2.46 5.96
CA PHE A 189 5.75 -2.01 5.16
C PHE A 189 5.59 -0.54 4.78
N MET A 190 6.63 0.26 5.05
CA MET A 190 6.67 1.67 4.70
C MET A 190 6.96 1.86 3.21
N ASP A 191 5.99 1.54 2.36
CA ASP A 191 6.04 1.74 0.92
C ASP A 191 5.62 3.18 0.54
N ASP A 192 6.11 3.69 -0.59
CA ASP A 192 5.82 5.06 -1.03
C ASP A 192 4.32 5.27 -1.29
N GLU A 193 3.66 4.30 -1.94
CA GLU A 193 2.24 4.32 -2.23
C GLU A 193 1.39 4.29 -0.95
N VAL A 194 1.82 3.50 0.05
CA VAL A 194 1.14 3.43 1.37
C VAL A 194 1.28 4.75 2.13
N ILE A 195 2.48 5.33 2.16
CA ILE A 195 2.71 6.64 2.81
C ILE A 195 1.81 7.70 2.18
N GLU A 196 1.83 7.82 0.84
CA GLU A 196 1.11 8.88 0.13
C GLU A 196 -0.41 8.70 0.23
N SER A 197 -0.94 7.47 0.26
CA SER A 197 -2.36 7.21 0.40
C SER A 197 -2.90 7.56 1.78
N LEU A 198 -2.12 7.29 2.83
CA LEU A 198 -2.55 7.52 4.22
C LEU A 198 -2.16 8.90 4.77
N TYR A 199 -1.16 9.55 4.19
CA TYR A 199 -0.53 10.75 4.77
C TYR A 199 -0.57 11.98 3.85
N ALA A 200 -1.41 12.00 2.84
CA ALA A 200 -1.70 13.12 1.96
C ALA A 200 -0.52 14.08 1.72
N ASN A 201 0.31 13.84 0.72
CA ASN A 201 1.39 14.72 0.26
C ASN A 201 2.61 14.89 1.20
N LYS A 202 2.66 14.22 2.35
CA LYS A 202 3.82 14.28 3.24
C LYS A 202 4.68 13.04 3.07
N ARG A 203 5.61 13.12 2.15
CA ARG A 203 6.59 12.07 1.94
C ARG A 203 7.79 12.24 2.88
N GLY A 204 8.07 11.21 3.66
CA GLY A 204 9.23 11.17 4.53
C GLY A 204 9.46 9.77 5.06
N TYR A 205 10.71 9.49 5.46
CA TYR A 205 11.12 8.14 5.91
C TYR A 205 11.65 8.19 7.34
N THR A 206 11.06 9.07 8.17
CA THR A 206 11.37 9.16 9.60
C THR A 206 10.53 8.17 10.39
N PHE A 207 10.99 7.81 11.59
CA PHE A 207 10.21 6.97 12.50
C PHE A 207 8.84 7.60 12.83
N ALA A 208 8.78 8.92 13.00
CA ALA A 208 7.52 9.62 13.30
C ALA A 208 6.46 9.40 12.20
N ILE A 209 6.85 9.44 10.92
CA ILE A 209 5.96 9.15 9.80
C ILE A 209 5.62 7.66 9.76
N TYR A 210 6.62 6.77 9.94
CA TYR A 210 6.38 5.34 10.00
C TYR A 210 5.35 4.96 11.06
N ARG A 211 5.50 5.49 12.29
CA ARG A 211 4.56 5.25 13.38
C ARG A 211 3.11 5.59 13.00
N GLN A 212 2.90 6.74 12.37
CA GLN A 212 1.56 7.17 11.94
C GLN A 212 0.99 6.28 10.84
N VAL A 213 1.82 5.93 9.85
CA VAL A 213 1.44 4.99 8.77
C VAL A 213 1.08 3.63 9.35
N ASN A 214 1.93 3.09 10.22
CA ASN A 214 1.69 1.79 10.85
C ASN A 214 0.43 1.78 11.71
N GLN A 215 0.23 2.82 12.52
CA GLN A 215 -0.99 3.00 13.32
C GLN A 215 -2.23 3.03 12.42
N ARG A 216 -2.21 3.78 11.31
CA ARG A 216 -3.36 3.84 10.40
C ARG A 216 -3.62 2.51 9.70
N CYS A 217 -2.58 1.76 9.33
CA CYS A 217 -2.73 0.40 8.80
C CYS A 217 -3.36 -0.54 9.84
N THR A 218 -2.98 -0.42 11.11
CA THR A 218 -3.56 -1.21 12.22
C THR A 218 -5.04 -0.85 12.44
N GLU A 219 -5.38 0.42 12.43
CA GLU A 219 -6.77 0.90 12.55
C GLU A 219 -7.64 0.36 11.42
N LEU A 220 -7.16 0.44 10.16
CA LEU A 220 -7.88 -0.11 9.01
C LEU A 220 -8.04 -1.63 9.10
N ALA A 221 -7.00 -2.36 9.52
CA ALA A 221 -7.09 -3.80 9.72
C ALA A 221 -8.17 -4.15 10.74
N ASN A 222 -8.27 -3.41 11.85
CA ASN A 222 -9.27 -3.61 12.88
C ASN A 222 -10.71 -3.30 12.40
N VAL A 223 -10.88 -2.29 11.54
CA VAL A 223 -12.20 -1.92 10.97
C VAL A 223 -12.67 -2.95 9.94
N LEU A 224 -11.75 -3.54 9.18
CA LEU A 224 -12.05 -4.59 8.20
C LEU A 224 -12.50 -5.92 8.83
N LEU A 225 -12.35 -6.09 10.15
CA LEU A 225 -13.02 -7.04 11.05
C LEU A 225 -12.91 -8.53 10.75
N ASP A 226 -11.76 -9.05 10.30
CA ASP A 226 -11.52 -10.49 10.37
C ASP A 226 -10.03 -10.79 10.59
N ASP A 227 -9.74 -12.03 10.99
CA ASP A 227 -8.37 -12.50 11.27
C ASP A 227 -7.47 -12.51 10.02
N TYR A 228 -8.05 -12.25 8.86
CA TYR A 228 -7.30 -12.11 7.60
C TYR A 228 -6.51 -10.81 7.58
N TRP A 229 -7.06 -9.71 8.11
CA TRP A 229 -6.47 -8.39 8.00
C TRP A 229 -5.41 -8.16 9.08
N ASN A 230 -4.31 -7.60 8.66
CA ASN A 230 -3.23 -7.10 9.51
C ASN A 230 -2.56 -5.90 8.82
N PRO A 231 -1.73 -5.12 9.53
CA PRO A 231 -1.09 -3.93 8.96
C PRO A 231 -0.33 -4.17 7.66
N TRP A 232 0.29 -5.34 7.51
CA TRP A 232 1.00 -5.73 6.30
C TRP A 232 0.05 -5.93 5.10
N ARG A 233 -1.06 -6.65 5.29
CA ARG A 233 -2.05 -6.87 4.22
C ARG A 233 -2.78 -5.59 3.82
N VAL A 234 -3.06 -4.70 4.77
CA VAL A 234 -3.57 -3.35 4.47
C VAL A 234 -2.61 -2.62 3.54
N GLY A 235 -1.31 -2.62 3.86
CA GLY A 235 -0.30 -2.01 2.99
C GLY A 235 -0.25 -2.65 1.58
N ARG A 236 -0.38 -3.98 1.47
CA ARG A 236 -0.46 -4.69 0.19
C ARG A 236 -1.68 -4.26 -0.63
N ALA A 237 -2.85 -4.17 0.00
CA ALA A 237 -4.07 -3.72 -0.66
C ALA A 237 -3.93 -2.28 -1.19
N LEU A 238 -3.39 -1.35 -0.41
CA LEU A 238 -3.15 0.03 -0.83
C LEU A 238 -2.16 0.12 -2.00
N TRP A 239 -1.08 -0.64 -1.94
CA TRP A 239 -0.15 -0.72 -3.07
C TRP A 239 -0.84 -1.28 -4.32
N THR A 240 -1.61 -2.36 -4.19
CA THR A 240 -2.36 -2.99 -5.29
C THR A 240 -3.38 -2.02 -5.89
N ALA A 241 -4.18 -1.36 -5.07
CA ALA A 241 -5.13 -0.34 -5.50
C ALA A 241 -4.46 0.76 -6.35
N SER A 242 -3.27 1.23 -5.91
CA SER A 242 -2.50 2.20 -6.68
C SER A 242 -2.09 1.67 -8.05
N LYS A 243 -1.75 0.37 -8.16
CA LYS A 243 -1.34 -0.23 -9.44
C LYS A 243 -2.55 -0.46 -10.36
N LEU A 244 -3.66 -0.95 -9.84
CA LEU A 244 -4.91 -1.12 -10.58
C LEU A 244 -5.41 0.23 -11.12
N TYR A 245 -5.44 1.26 -10.29
CA TYR A 245 -5.86 2.60 -10.72
C TYR A 245 -4.94 3.20 -11.80
N ALA A 246 -3.61 3.06 -11.66
CA ALA A 246 -2.64 3.49 -12.66
C ALA A 246 -2.74 2.71 -13.97
N ALA A 247 -3.30 1.49 -13.95
CA ALA A 247 -3.56 0.68 -15.11
C ALA A 247 -4.92 0.98 -15.77
N ASN A 248 -5.76 1.81 -15.16
CA ASN A 248 -7.16 2.03 -15.52
C ASN A 248 -7.96 0.72 -15.55
N ASP A 249 -7.77 -0.13 -14.51
CA ASP A 249 -8.53 -1.37 -14.38
C ASP A 249 -10.02 -1.07 -14.23
N GLU A 250 -10.80 -1.45 -15.24
CA GLU A 250 -12.24 -1.14 -15.31
C GLU A 250 -13.03 -1.76 -14.17
N HIS A 251 -12.68 -2.99 -13.77
CA HIS A 251 -13.35 -3.66 -12.67
C HIS A 251 -13.10 -2.91 -11.35
N PHE A 252 -11.84 -2.58 -11.05
CA PHE A 252 -11.50 -1.80 -9.86
C PHE A 252 -12.16 -0.43 -9.84
N LEU A 253 -12.17 0.28 -10.98
CA LEU A 253 -12.82 1.60 -11.09
C LEU A 253 -14.33 1.50 -10.81
N THR A 254 -14.99 0.44 -11.30
CA THR A 254 -16.41 0.18 -11.02
C THR A 254 -16.65 -0.08 -9.52
N LEU A 255 -15.79 -0.88 -8.87
CA LEU A 255 -15.90 -1.16 -7.43
C LEU A 255 -15.74 0.08 -6.55
N LEU A 256 -15.03 1.10 -7.03
CA LEU A 256 -14.87 2.39 -6.31
C LEU A 256 -16.07 3.33 -6.48
N THR A 257 -17.04 3.01 -7.36
CA THR A 257 -18.28 3.78 -7.50
C THR A 257 -19.32 3.18 -6.55
N ILE A 258 -19.81 3.98 -5.61
CA ILE A 258 -20.98 3.60 -4.83
C ILE A 258 -22.16 3.80 -5.75
N ASP A 259 -22.92 2.72 -6.07
CA ASP A 259 -24.17 2.84 -6.78
C ASP A 259 -25.18 3.63 -5.92
N ASN A 260 -25.26 4.94 -6.15
CA ASN A 260 -26.30 5.80 -5.58
C ASN A 260 -27.68 5.57 -6.24
N ASP A 261 -27.86 4.47 -6.99
CA ASP A 261 -29.06 4.20 -7.78
C ASP A 261 -30.11 3.34 -7.08
N GLN A 262 -30.21 3.35 -5.76
CA GLN A 262 -31.31 2.64 -5.07
C GLN A 262 -32.45 3.52 -4.54
N ASP A 263 -32.54 4.80 -4.89
CA ASP A 263 -33.64 5.66 -4.44
C ASP A 263 -34.37 6.41 -5.57
N ASP A 264 -34.83 5.71 -6.64
CA ASP A 264 -35.88 6.29 -7.49
C ASP A 264 -36.75 5.26 -8.23
N GLN A 265 -37.37 4.33 -7.51
CA GLN A 265 -38.49 3.56 -8.03
C GLN A 265 -39.70 3.58 -7.10
N THR A 266 -40.19 4.77 -6.77
CA THR A 266 -41.60 4.91 -6.33
C THR A 266 -42.18 6.25 -6.83
N SER A 267 -43.17 6.15 -7.68
CA SER A 267 -44.07 7.20 -8.17
C SER A 267 -43.71 7.83 -9.54
N THR A 268 -44.30 7.40 -10.61
CA THR A 268 -45.58 7.89 -11.10
C THR A 268 -45.91 7.29 -12.49
N ASN A 269 -46.91 6.47 -12.51
CA ASN A 269 -47.76 6.26 -13.70
C ASN A 269 -48.48 7.57 -14.00
N THR A 270 -48.23 8.22 -15.14
CA THR A 270 -49.32 8.86 -15.95
C THR A 270 -48.89 9.29 -17.34
N LYS A 271 -49.58 8.69 -18.31
CA LYS A 271 -50.03 9.23 -19.62
C LYS A 271 -49.04 9.54 -20.73
N LYS A 272 -49.17 8.65 -21.72
CA LYS A 272 -49.00 8.82 -23.17
C LYS A 272 -49.26 10.22 -23.69
N THR A 273 -48.43 10.74 -24.58
CA THR A 273 -48.90 11.20 -25.90
C THR A 273 -47.71 11.26 -26.89
N SER A 274 -47.98 10.61 -28.00
CA SER A 274 -47.20 10.53 -29.23
C SER A 274 -47.07 11.89 -29.91
N LYS A 275 -45.87 12.22 -30.46
CA LYS A 275 -45.76 12.91 -31.74
C LYS A 275 -44.41 12.65 -32.43
N SER A 276 -44.54 11.95 -33.56
CA SER A 276 -43.52 11.81 -34.59
C SER A 276 -43.28 13.14 -35.29
N ILE A 277 -42.07 13.38 -35.82
CA ILE A 277 -41.79 14.06 -37.10
C ILE A 277 -40.30 13.94 -37.43
N LYS A 278 -40.02 13.10 -38.45
CA LYS A 278 -39.25 13.28 -39.71
C LYS A 278 -37.87 13.90 -39.72
N ASN A 279 -36.93 13.06 -40.14
CA ASN A 279 -35.92 13.23 -41.21
C ASN A 279 -35.43 14.61 -41.63
N LYS A 280 -34.09 14.75 -41.66
CA LYS A 280 -33.39 15.16 -42.90
C LYS A 280 -31.89 14.77 -42.85
N LYS A 281 -31.52 13.89 -43.80
CA LYS A 281 -30.16 13.68 -44.32
C LYS A 281 -29.64 14.98 -44.96
N LYS A 282 -28.34 15.25 -44.79
CA LYS A 282 -27.54 15.83 -45.90
C LYS A 282 -26.07 15.42 -45.76
N THR A 283 -25.63 14.71 -46.74
CA THR A 283 -24.29 14.30 -47.16
C THR A 283 -23.62 15.45 -47.91
N THR A 284 -22.30 15.63 -47.80
CA THR A 284 -21.34 16.12 -48.79
C THR A 284 -19.96 16.11 -48.12
N THR A 285 -19.04 15.26 -48.39
CA THR A 285 -18.13 14.92 -49.51
C THR A 285 -17.07 15.98 -49.82
N ILE A 286 -15.80 15.53 -49.68
CA ILE A 286 -14.55 15.82 -50.41
C ILE A 286 -13.91 17.21 -50.18
N THR A 287 -12.60 17.27 -49.85
CA THR A 287 -11.45 17.29 -50.77
C THR A 287 -10.13 17.22 -49.99
N GLN A 288 -9.20 16.46 -50.55
CA GLN A 288 -7.76 16.40 -50.27
C GLN A 288 -7.04 17.65 -50.75
N GLU A 289 -5.86 17.94 -50.15
CA GLU A 289 -4.59 18.29 -50.84
C GLU A 289 -3.51 18.56 -49.77
N LYS A 290 -2.47 17.81 -49.75
CA LYS A 290 -1.05 17.85 -50.13
C LYS A 290 -0.38 19.23 -50.05
N ASN A 291 0.74 19.30 -49.28
CA ASN A 291 2.12 19.62 -49.70
C ASN A 291 2.99 19.76 -48.45
N GLU A 292 3.99 18.97 -48.32
CA GLU A 292 5.42 19.06 -48.74
C GLU A 292 6.29 20.04 -47.93
N GLN A 293 7.32 19.41 -47.35
CA GLN A 293 8.74 19.76 -47.28
C GLN A 293 9.19 21.06 -46.58
N ASN A 294 10.05 20.90 -45.55
CA ASN A 294 11.46 21.38 -45.62
C ASN A 294 12.28 20.98 -44.40
N ILE A 295 13.21 20.12 -44.60
CA ILE A 295 14.69 20.11 -44.55
C ILE A 295 15.35 20.98 -43.46
N ASN A 296 16.06 20.21 -42.57
CA ASN A 296 17.29 20.44 -41.80
C ASN A 296 18.23 21.60 -42.23
N PRO A 297 19.20 22.12 -41.42
CA PRO A 297 20.27 21.35 -40.82
C PRO A 297 20.93 21.85 -39.51
N ARG A 298 21.60 20.87 -38.83
CA ARG A 298 22.86 20.96 -38.08
C ARG A 298 23.41 22.34 -37.66
N ARG A 299 23.76 22.46 -36.33
CA ARG A 299 25.03 23.07 -35.93
C ARG A 299 25.68 22.37 -34.74
N LYS A 300 26.90 21.92 -35.01
CA LYS A 300 27.96 21.43 -34.14
C LYS A 300 28.62 22.54 -33.35
N ARG A 301 29.35 22.12 -32.31
CA ARG A 301 30.52 22.76 -31.63
C ARG A 301 30.14 23.53 -30.35
N ARG A 302 30.93 23.54 -29.26
CA ARG A 302 32.32 23.17 -28.98
C ARG A 302 32.54 23.00 -27.48
N LYS A 303 33.48 22.16 -27.12
CA LYS A 303 34.29 22.06 -25.91
C LYS A 303 34.70 23.39 -25.28
N ARG A 304 34.64 23.45 -23.97
CA ARG A 304 35.79 23.70 -23.10
C ARG A 304 35.57 23.03 -21.75
#